data_0bb1899e75a4f54fcaad53aed4a5d99c
#
_entry.id   0bb1899e75a4f54fcaad53aed4a5d99c
#
_cell.length_a   1.000
_cell.length_b   1.000
_cell.length_c   1.000
_cell.angle_alpha   90.00
_cell.angle_beta   90.00
_cell.angle_gamma   90.00
#
_symmetry.space_group_name_H-M   'P 1'
#
loop_
_entity.id
_entity.type
_entity.pdbx_description
1 polymer ?
#
loop_
_entity_poly.entity_id
_entity_poly.type
_entity_poly.pdbx_seq_one_letter_code
_entity_poly.pdbx_strand_id
1 'polypeptide(L)'
;MALGFTVLLLLGMLGTAARAQPVLSQPHSVFVQPGQSARLFCTLSPQYNISHFGISWYQQRPGNSLTYLLYYNSERDKHKPAKTPDRFSATKDLASNACILTITAACQDDNGTYYCALSPALRWL
;
A
#
# COMPACT_ATOMS: atom_id res chain seq x y z
N MET A 1 -40.34 3.65 -14.48
CA MET A 1 -40.50 2.48 -13.68
C MET A 1 -39.45 1.44 -13.97
N ALA A 2 -39.55 0.80 -15.10
CA ALA A 2 -38.59 -0.23 -15.42
C ALA A 2 -37.19 0.30 -15.49
N LEU A 3 -37.04 1.52 -15.94
CA LEU A 3 -35.72 2.12 -16.04
C LEU A 3 -35.10 2.28 -14.68
N GLY A 4 -35.89 2.66 -13.71
CA GLY A 4 -35.35 2.84 -12.38
C GLY A 4 -34.81 1.56 -11.80
N PHE A 5 -35.52 0.49 -12.03
CA PHE A 5 -35.03 -0.80 -11.53
C PHE A 5 -33.75 -1.20 -12.15
N THR A 6 -33.63 -1.00 -13.45
CA THR A 6 -32.42 -1.37 -14.15
C THR A 6 -31.21 -0.63 -13.58
N VAL A 7 -31.39 0.66 -13.37
CA VAL A 7 -30.31 1.48 -12.84
C VAL A 7 -29.91 0.99 -11.47
N LEU A 8 -30.87 0.69 -10.63
CA LEU A 8 -30.57 0.23 -9.29
C LEU A 8 -29.77 -1.06 -9.30
N LEU A 9 -30.11 -1.96 -10.20
CA LEU A 9 -29.39 -3.21 -10.29
C LEU A 9 -27.94 -2.98 -10.66
N LEU A 10 -27.71 -2.09 -11.60
CA LEU A 10 -26.34 -1.80 -12.00
C LEU A 10 -25.54 -1.23 -10.84
N LEU A 11 -26.13 -0.34 -10.10
CA LEU A 11 -25.46 0.23 -8.95
C LEU A 11 -25.13 -0.83 -7.91
N GLY A 12 -26.05 -1.76 -7.73
CA GLY A 12 -25.79 -2.84 -6.79
C GLY A 12 -24.61 -3.69 -7.18
N MET A 13 -24.49 -3.96 -8.46
CA MET A 13 -23.38 -4.76 -8.93
C MET A 13 -22.06 -4.04 -8.74
N LEU A 14 -22.04 -2.75 -9.01
CA LEU A 14 -20.83 -1.97 -8.81
C LEU A 14 -20.46 -1.95 -7.34
N GLY A 15 -21.44 -1.79 -6.48
CA GLY A 15 -21.18 -1.81 -5.06
C GLY A 15 -20.59 -3.13 -4.61
N THR A 16 -21.07 -4.22 -5.19
CA THR A 16 -20.55 -5.53 -4.84
C THR A 16 -19.07 -5.65 -5.20
N ALA A 17 -18.72 -5.19 -6.40
CA ALA A 17 -17.35 -5.24 -6.82
C ALA A 17 -16.46 -4.39 -5.90
N ALA A 18 -16.92 -3.21 -5.55
CA ALA A 18 -16.16 -2.34 -4.69
C ALA A 18 -15.90 -2.96 -3.32
N ARG A 19 -16.89 -3.70 -2.83
CA ARG A 19 -16.73 -4.32 -1.51
C ARG A 19 -15.75 -5.45 -1.49
N ALA A 20 -15.35 -5.95 -2.65
CA ALA A 20 -14.43 -7.07 -2.71
C ALA A 20 -13.03 -6.69 -2.24
N GLN A 21 -12.74 -5.41 -2.17
CA GLN A 21 -11.41 -4.98 -1.81
C GLN A 21 -11.37 -4.32 -0.44
N PRO A 22 -10.34 -4.67 0.36
CA PRO A 22 -10.16 -4.02 1.66
C PRO A 22 -9.82 -2.55 1.49
N VAL A 23 -10.15 -1.77 2.49
CA VAL A 23 -9.84 -0.35 2.49
C VAL A 23 -8.42 -0.16 3.01
N LEU A 24 -7.63 0.57 2.27
CA LEU A 24 -6.27 0.87 2.67
C LEU A 24 -6.18 2.30 3.19
N SER A 25 -5.09 2.57 3.87
CA SER A 25 -4.88 3.90 4.42
C SER A 25 -4.63 4.91 3.32
N GLN A 26 -4.74 6.18 3.69
CA GLN A 26 -4.51 7.28 2.78
C GLN A 26 -3.05 7.34 2.34
N PRO A 27 -2.77 7.98 1.21
CA PRO A 27 -1.40 8.22 0.81
C PRO A 27 -0.65 9.02 1.87
N HIS A 28 0.64 8.79 1.97
CA HIS A 28 1.48 9.45 2.95
C HIS A 28 2.41 10.44 2.30
N SER A 29 2.38 11.69 2.76
CA SER A 29 3.33 12.69 2.33
C SER A 29 4.50 12.68 3.29
N VAL A 30 5.71 12.59 2.76
CA VAL A 30 6.90 12.49 3.57
C VAL A 30 7.81 13.68 3.32
N PHE A 31 8.22 14.30 4.39
CA PHE A 31 9.19 15.39 4.34
C PHE A 31 10.17 15.18 5.49
N VAL A 32 11.35 14.72 5.17
CA VAL A 32 12.34 14.35 6.18
C VAL A 32 13.59 15.20 6.09
N GLN A 33 14.26 15.33 7.22
CA GLN A 33 15.59 15.92 7.26
C GLN A 33 16.58 14.82 6.92
N PRO A 34 17.69 15.15 6.25
CA PRO A 34 18.70 14.16 5.93
C PRO A 34 19.16 13.42 7.18
N GLY A 35 19.24 12.11 7.05
CA GLY A 35 19.68 11.27 8.16
C GLY A 35 18.59 10.78 9.09
N GLN A 36 17.40 11.36 9.01
CA GLN A 36 16.29 10.92 9.85
C GLN A 36 15.67 9.64 9.31
N SER A 37 14.88 8.99 10.15
CA SER A 37 14.13 7.82 9.73
C SER A 37 12.65 8.15 9.69
N ALA A 38 11.92 7.47 8.82
CA ALA A 38 10.48 7.64 8.71
C ALA A 38 9.83 6.27 8.70
N ARG A 39 8.63 6.18 9.25
CA ARG A 39 7.84 4.95 9.25
C ARG A 39 6.44 5.30 8.78
N LEU A 40 6.02 4.62 7.70
CA LEU A 40 4.72 4.88 7.10
C LEU A 40 3.85 3.65 7.26
N PHE A 41 2.64 3.86 7.77
CA PHE A 41 1.74 2.74 8.07
C PHE A 41 0.66 2.61 7.01
N CYS A 42 0.53 1.42 6.47
CA CYS A 42 -0.56 1.07 5.57
C CYS A 42 -1.50 0.19 6.38
N THR A 43 -2.52 0.77 6.96
CA THR A 43 -3.41 0.09 7.89
C THR A 43 -4.63 -0.48 7.20
N LEU A 44 -4.89 -1.75 7.46
CA LEU A 44 -6.01 -2.44 6.85
C LEU A 44 -7.26 -2.28 7.70
N SER A 45 -8.43 -2.36 7.05
CA SER A 45 -9.69 -2.31 7.76
C SER A 45 -9.76 -3.43 8.79
N PRO A 46 -10.41 -3.20 9.93
CA PRO A 46 -10.40 -4.20 11.02
C PRO A 46 -10.94 -5.57 10.67
N GLN A 47 -11.81 -5.66 9.68
CA GLN A 47 -12.37 -6.95 9.30
C GLN A 47 -11.41 -7.80 8.48
N TYR A 48 -10.27 -7.25 8.12
CA TYR A 48 -9.26 -7.98 7.36
C TYR A 48 -8.00 -8.14 8.20
N ASN A 49 -7.25 -9.19 7.93
CA ASN A 49 -6.04 -9.47 8.70
C ASN A 49 -4.82 -9.25 7.83
N ILE A 50 -3.96 -8.33 8.26
CA ILE A 50 -2.77 -7.99 7.48
C ILE A 50 -1.89 -9.20 7.18
N SER A 51 -1.94 -10.21 8.01
CA SER A 51 -1.10 -11.39 7.79
C SER A 51 -1.49 -12.17 6.54
N HIS A 52 -2.67 -11.92 5.98
CA HIS A 52 -3.14 -12.63 4.80
C HIS A 52 -2.89 -11.91 3.49
N PHE A 53 -2.26 -10.75 3.52
CA PHE A 53 -2.10 -9.95 2.31
C PHE A 53 -0.68 -9.52 2.08
N GLY A 54 -0.33 -9.41 0.80
CA GLY A 54 0.93 -8.79 0.42
C GLY A 54 0.67 -7.32 0.11
N ILE A 55 1.62 -6.48 0.44
CA ILE A 55 1.49 -5.04 0.24
C ILE A 55 2.60 -4.55 -0.66
N SER A 56 2.22 -3.81 -1.69
CA SER A 56 3.18 -3.16 -2.57
C SER A 56 3.24 -1.69 -2.22
N TRP A 57 4.46 -1.14 -2.20
CA TRP A 57 4.69 0.26 -1.90
C TRP A 57 5.19 0.99 -3.13
N TYR A 58 4.72 2.20 -3.31
CA TYR A 58 5.09 3.06 -4.43
C TYR A 58 5.48 4.42 -3.93
N GLN A 59 6.34 5.10 -4.70
CA GLN A 59 6.79 6.44 -4.39
C GLN A 59 6.52 7.35 -5.56
N GLN A 60 6.06 8.56 -5.26
CA GLN A 60 5.90 9.59 -6.28
C GLN A 60 6.59 10.84 -5.80
N ARG A 61 7.72 11.17 -6.41
CA ARG A 61 8.41 12.42 -6.12
C ARG A 61 7.72 13.57 -6.82
N PRO A 62 7.88 14.79 -6.31
CA PRO A 62 7.25 15.93 -6.95
C PRO A 62 7.60 16.00 -8.44
N GLY A 63 6.56 16.13 -9.27
CA GLY A 63 6.76 16.24 -10.70
C GLY A 63 7.08 14.98 -11.43
N ASN A 64 7.16 13.84 -10.75
CA ASN A 64 7.50 12.57 -11.37
C ASN A 64 6.32 11.61 -11.36
N SER A 65 6.45 10.55 -12.15
CA SER A 65 5.44 9.50 -12.15
C SER A 65 5.67 8.54 -10.99
N LEU A 66 4.70 7.68 -10.79
CA LEU A 66 4.75 6.71 -9.71
C LEU A 66 5.85 5.68 -9.95
N THR A 67 6.59 5.36 -8.92
CA THR A 67 7.69 4.39 -8.98
C THR A 67 7.43 3.26 -8.00
N TYR A 68 7.53 2.04 -8.47
CA TYR A 68 7.40 0.87 -7.60
C TYR A 68 8.63 0.76 -6.71
N LEU A 69 8.42 0.59 -5.41
CA LEU A 69 9.52 0.46 -4.46
C LEU A 69 9.77 -0.98 -4.06
N LEU A 70 8.79 -1.62 -3.48
CA LEU A 70 8.95 -2.98 -2.99
C LEU A 70 7.61 -3.62 -2.69
N TYR A 71 7.66 -4.93 -2.49
CA TYR A 71 6.53 -5.74 -2.10
C TYR A 71 6.90 -6.49 -0.84
N TYR A 72 5.97 -6.57 0.10
CA TYR A 72 6.22 -7.31 1.32
C TYR A 72 4.99 -8.08 1.78
N ASN A 73 5.13 -9.36 2.00
CA ASN A 73 4.11 -10.15 2.66
C ASN A 73 4.72 -10.81 3.90
N SER A 74 5.87 -11.40 3.75
CA SER A 74 6.58 -12.07 4.86
C SER A 74 8.06 -12.12 4.50
N GLU A 75 8.87 -12.60 5.42
CA GLU A 75 10.31 -12.72 5.13
C GLU A 75 10.60 -13.68 4.00
N ARG A 76 9.70 -14.62 3.76
CA ARG A 76 9.87 -15.57 2.66
C ARG A 76 9.19 -15.11 1.38
N ASP A 77 8.37 -14.09 1.46
CA ASP A 77 7.62 -13.63 0.32
C ASP A 77 7.69 -12.12 0.27
N LYS A 78 8.79 -11.62 -0.27
CA LYS A 78 9.03 -10.19 -0.40
C LYS A 78 9.93 -9.96 -1.60
N HIS A 79 9.88 -8.75 -2.12
CA HIS A 79 10.70 -8.40 -3.27
C HIS A 79 11.07 -6.93 -3.24
N LYS A 80 12.34 -6.64 -3.46
CA LYS A 80 12.83 -5.28 -3.58
C LYS A 80 13.71 -5.21 -4.81
N PRO A 81 13.33 -4.42 -5.83
CA PRO A 81 14.14 -4.30 -7.03
C PRO A 81 15.53 -3.78 -6.71
N ALA A 82 16.50 -4.16 -7.54
CA ALA A 82 17.88 -3.74 -7.30
C ALA A 82 18.03 -2.23 -7.25
N LYS A 83 17.19 -1.50 -7.97
CA LYS A 83 17.27 -0.04 -7.98
C LYS A 83 16.72 0.63 -6.75
N THR A 84 16.01 -0.11 -5.91
CA THR A 84 15.48 0.45 -4.67
C THR A 84 16.56 0.37 -3.61
N PRO A 85 16.92 1.51 -3.01
CA PRO A 85 18.02 1.52 -2.03
C PRO A 85 17.72 0.67 -0.80
N ASP A 86 18.78 0.19 -0.18
CA ASP A 86 18.65 -0.66 1.01
C ASP A 86 18.06 0.06 2.20
N ARG A 87 18.04 1.38 2.19
CA ARG A 87 17.45 2.11 3.31
C ARG A 87 15.94 1.95 3.38
N PHE A 88 15.33 1.41 2.32
CA PHE A 88 13.90 1.11 2.33
C PHE A 88 13.68 -0.33 2.73
N SER A 89 12.78 -0.54 3.66
CA SER A 89 12.39 -1.89 4.07
C SER A 89 10.95 -1.87 4.55
N ALA A 90 10.36 -3.05 4.66
CA ALA A 90 8.98 -3.14 5.12
C ALA A 90 8.84 -4.29 6.09
N THR A 91 7.84 -4.19 6.96
CA THR A 91 7.50 -5.23 7.89
C THR A 91 6.02 -5.11 8.21
N LYS A 92 5.49 -6.07 8.93
CA LYS A 92 4.09 -6.03 9.35
C LYS A 92 4.01 -5.89 10.85
N ASP A 93 3.00 -5.15 11.29
CA ASP A 93 2.70 -5.01 12.70
C ASP A 93 1.29 -5.54 12.92
N LEU A 94 1.19 -6.69 13.55
CA LEU A 94 -0.10 -7.34 13.75
C LEU A 94 -0.99 -6.54 14.69
N ALA A 95 -0.40 -5.92 15.68
CA ALA A 95 -1.18 -5.16 16.66
C ALA A 95 -1.93 -4.02 16.01
N SER A 96 -1.33 -3.33 15.07
CA SER A 96 -1.98 -2.23 14.39
C SER A 96 -2.61 -2.66 13.05
N ASN A 97 -2.50 -3.93 12.70
CA ASN A 97 -3.06 -4.46 11.46
C ASN A 97 -2.54 -3.70 10.25
N ALA A 98 -1.25 -3.51 10.20
CA ALA A 98 -0.64 -2.65 9.21
C ALA A 98 0.65 -3.23 8.64
N CYS A 99 0.98 -2.76 7.44
CA CYS A 99 2.29 -2.98 6.86
C CYS A 99 3.04 -1.66 7.00
N ILE A 100 4.27 -1.71 7.46
CA ILE A 100 5.05 -0.51 7.76
C ILE A 100 6.21 -0.42 6.78
N LEU A 101 6.27 0.71 6.06
CA LEU A 101 7.44 1.01 5.25
C LEU A 101 8.38 1.85 6.10
N THR A 102 9.63 1.43 6.19
CA THR A 102 10.63 2.15 6.97
C THR A 102 11.69 2.70 6.04
N ILE A 103 11.98 3.98 6.20
CA ILE A 103 13.05 4.65 5.47
C ILE A 103 14.07 5.05 6.51
N THR A 104 15.24 4.41 6.50
CA THR A 104 16.28 4.74 7.45
C THR A 104 17.29 5.67 6.79
N ALA A 105 17.86 6.56 7.59
CA ALA A 105 18.88 7.50 7.09
C ALA A 105 18.40 8.16 5.79
N ALA A 106 17.20 8.72 5.84
CA ALA A 106 16.57 9.28 4.66
C ALA A 106 17.36 10.43 4.06
N CYS A 107 17.20 10.65 2.76
CA CYS A 107 17.81 11.78 2.10
C CYS A 107 16.72 12.59 1.41
N GLN A 108 17.09 13.74 0.88
CA GLN A 108 16.13 14.63 0.26
C GLN A 108 15.37 13.98 -0.88
N ASP A 109 16.01 13.06 -1.57
CA ASP A 109 15.36 12.36 -2.67
C ASP A 109 14.19 11.51 -2.21
N ASP A 110 14.09 11.25 -0.92
CA ASP A 110 13.01 10.43 -0.38
C ASP A 110 11.75 11.24 -0.08
N ASN A 111 11.82 12.56 -0.17
CA ASN A 111 10.64 13.38 0.00
C ASN A 111 9.68 13.15 -1.14
N GLY A 112 8.41 13.04 -0.83
CA GLY A 112 7.40 12.78 -1.83
C GLY A 112 6.18 12.16 -1.20
N THR A 113 5.34 11.55 -2.03
CA THR A 113 4.13 10.89 -1.58
C THR A 113 4.28 9.40 -1.78
N TYR A 114 3.87 8.63 -0.77
CA TYR A 114 3.98 7.19 -0.80
C TYR A 114 2.62 6.55 -0.77
N TYR A 115 2.47 5.50 -1.57
CA TYR A 115 1.21 4.79 -1.72
C TYR A 115 1.42 3.31 -1.43
N CYS A 116 0.42 2.69 -0.85
CA CYS A 116 0.44 1.25 -0.66
C CYS A 116 -0.79 0.65 -1.31
N ALA A 117 -0.65 -0.60 -1.72
CA ALA A 117 -1.74 -1.30 -2.37
C ALA A 117 -1.65 -2.78 -2.05
N LEU A 118 -2.81 -3.41 -1.96
CA LEU A 118 -2.84 -4.85 -1.76
C LEU A 118 -2.31 -5.54 -2.99
N SER A 119 -1.54 -6.58 -2.76
CA SER A 119 -1.05 -7.39 -3.85
C SER A 119 -1.83 -8.69 -3.87
N PRO A 120 -2.57 -8.95 -4.91
CA PRO A 120 -3.37 -10.17 -4.99
C PRO A 120 -2.59 -11.38 -5.45
N ALA A 121 -1.37 -11.20 -5.86
CA ALA A 121 -0.63 -12.27 -6.52
C ALA A 121 -0.56 -13.56 -5.74
N LEU A 122 -0.46 -13.45 -4.45
CA LEU A 122 -0.32 -14.62 -3.63
C LEU A 122 -1.43 -15.57 -3.74
N ARG A 123 -2.56 -15.09 -3.93
CA ARG A 123 -3.71 -15.91 -3.79
C ARG A 123 -3.99 -16.79 -4.95
N TRP A 124 -3.38 -16.48 -6.01
CA TRP A 124 -3.66 -17.26 -7.18
C TRP A 124 -2.93 -18.54 -7.25
N LEU A 125 -1.95 -18.62 -6.46
CA LEU A 125 -1.05 -19.78 -6.55
C LEU A 125 -1.56 -20.97 -5.79
#